data_43caf864261e983b2b1f585bc9a08e2e
#
_entry.id   43caf864261e983b2b1f585bc9a08e2e
#
_cell.length_a   1.000
_cell.length_b   1.000
_cell.length_c   1.000
_cell.angle_alpha   90.00
_cell.angle_beta   90.00
_cell.angle_gamma   90.00
#
_symmetry.space_group_name_H-M   'P 1'
#
loop_
_entity.id
_entity.type
_entity.pdbx_description
1 polymer ?
#
loop_
_entity_poly.entity_id
_entity_poly.type
_entity_poly.pdbx_seq_one_letter_code
_entity_poly.pdbx_strand_id
1 'polypeptide(L)'
;MIVGDMERKHNINLLLLSVLLLVTAACSTTRNLPEDETLYVGVKNMEILNEDKTPAGVQTLEEVEAALSYPPNNAILGSNSLRFPIPFGLWIYNDFVKYQDKKGVGHWIFNKLGAAPVYLSTVNPETRVKVATNLLHDYGFFNGAVTYSVDSLKNPRKAKLSYKIDMANPYYLDSVMYLKYPPRADSLIRAAYDQRVLHKGDNFSVLKLEEERQRLSTLFRNNGYYYFRPEFITFRADTLRKPGMVSLQVVPKAGVPADAKRPYYIGNTSVYLTGYKGEEPTDSIVFPGMTLHYSGKKPGIRPGVLAKRFFYQKGQLYSQARQNFTQEALARLGIFKFAEFRYAPQDTLPGCDTLNVRMN
;
A
#
# COMPACT_ATOMS: atom_id res chain seq x y z
N MET A 1 -36.27 58.61 -19.97
CA MET A 1 -35.73 57.21 -20.09
C MET A 1 -34.46 56.97 -19.30
N ILE A 2 -33.74 57.99 -18.85
CA ILE A 2 -32.43 57.86 -18.12
C ILE A 2 -32.60 57.71 -16.60
N VAL A 3 -33.72 58.23 -15.99
CA VAL A 3 -33.92 58.15 -14.54
C VAL A 3 -34.28 56.73 -14.03
N GLY A 4 -35.02 55.95 -14.82
CA GLY A 4 -35.40 54.60 -14.42
C GLY A 4 -34.25 53.59 -14.40
N ASP A 5 -33.19 53.83 -15.16
CA ASP A 5 -32.00 52.94 -15.21
C ASP A 5 -31.05 53.17 -14.03
N MET A 6 -31.03 54.39 -13.52
CA MET A 6 -30.23 54.75 -12.34
C MET A 6 -30.84 54.20 -11.04
N GLU A 7 -32.16 54.26 -10.89
CA GLU A 7 -32.88 53.67 -9.75
C GLU A 7 -32.76 52.13 -9.74
N ARG A 8 -32.82 51.52 -10.91
CA ARG A 8 -32.66 50.05 -11.05
C ARG A 8 -31.26 49.58 -10.66
N LYS A 9 -30.21 50.31 -11.07
CA LYS A 9 -28.82 50.03 -10.66
C LYS A 9 -28.61 50.27 -9.16
N HIS A 10 -29.22 51.30 -8.59
CA HIS A 10 -29.13 51.58 -7.16
C HIS A 10 -29.80 50.47 -6.33
N ASN A 11 -30.98 50.02 -6.73
CA ASN A 11 -31.70 48.92 -6.08
C ASN A 11 -30.95 47.58 -6.21
N ILE A 12 -30.29 47.28 -7.35
CA ILE A 12 -29.47 46.12 -7.53
C ILE A 12 -28.21 46.17 -6.64
N ASN A 13 -27.56 47.32 -6.53
CA ASN A 13 -26.41 47.50 -5.66
C ASN A 13 -26.79 47.39 -4.16
N LEU A 14 -27.96 47.91 -3.78
CA LEU A 14 -28.49 47.78 -2.43
C LEU A 14 -28.86 46.35 -2.10
N LEU A 15 -29.41 45.62 -3.05
CA LEU A 15 -29.70 44.18 -2.94
C LEU A 15 -28.42 43.36 -2.82
N LEU A 16 -27.41 43.64 -3.65
CA LEU A 16 -26.08 43.01 -3.56
C LEU A 16 -25.39 43.32 -2.24
N LEU A 17 -25.48 44.57 -1.74
CA LEU A 17 -24.90 44.96 -0.45
C LEU A 17 -25.64 44.30 0.71
N SER A 18 -26.97 44.18 0.66
CA SER A 18 -27.75 43.50 1.67
C SER A 18 -27.53 42.01 1.69
N VAL A 19 -27.37 41.36 0.52
CA VAL A 19 -26.98 39.96 0.39
C VAL A 19 -25.55 39.73 0.93
N LEU A 20 -24.63 40.64 0.63
CA LEU A 20 -23.24 40.58 1.14
C LEU A 20 -23.22 40.75 2.67
N LEU A 21 -24.01 41.65 3.24
CA LEU A 21 -24.15 41.85 4.69
C LEU A 21 -24.83 40.67 5.38
N LEU A 22 -25.84 40.04 4.78
CA LEU A 22 -26.48 38.84 5.27
C LEU A 22 -25.51 37.65 5.26
N VAL A 23 -24.68 37.52 4.23
CA VAL A 23 -23.64 36.47 4.13
C VAL A 23 -22.57 36.66 5.20
N THR A 24 -22.19 37.89 5.55
CA THR A 24 -21.18 38.15 6.60
C THR A 24 -21.70 37.94 8.02
N ALA A 25 -22.98 38.14 8.27
CA ALA A 25 -23.60 37.98 9.60
C ALA A 25 -23.94 36.53 9.98
N ALA A 26 -24.07 35.61 8.98
CA ALA A 26 -24.52 34.25 9.20
C ALA A 26 -23.37 33.23 9.45
N CYS A 27 -22.11 33.62 9.42
CA CYS A 27 -21.00 32.69 9.18
C CYS A 27 -20.13 32.42 10.39
N SER A 28 -20.69 31.88 11.47
CA SER A 28 -19.88 31.29 12.52
C SER A 28 -19.46 29.85 12.12
N THR A 29 -18.21 29.68 11.76
CA THR A 29 -17.64 28.35 11.45
C THR A 29 -17.55 27.43 12.68
N THR A 30 -17.78 27.94 13.88
CA THR A 30 -17.70 27.24 15.15
C THR A 30 -19.04 27.06 15.86
N ARG A 31 -20.16 27.38 15.18
CA ARG A 31 -21.49 27.40 15.79
C ARG A 31 -21.96 26.05 16.30
N ASN A 32 -21.72 25.01 15.51
CA ASN A 32 -22.18 23.64 15.80
C ASN A 32 -21.03 22.73 16.21
N LEU A 33 -19.91 23.28 16.74
CA LEU A 33 -18.86 22.47 17.31
C LEU A 33 -19.27 21.97 18.71
N PRO A 34 -18.99 20.71 19.06
CA PRO A 34 -19.03 20.21 20.44
C PRO A 34 -18.17 21.08 21.37
N GLU A 35 -18.50 21.14 22.67
CA GLU A 35 -17.80 22.03 23.62
C GLU A 35 -16.32 21.67 23.79
N ASP A 36 -15.99 20.40 23.72
CA ASP A 36 -14.67 19.80 23.88
C ASP A 36 -13.85 19.77 22.60
N GLU A 37 -14.42 20.20 21.45
CA GLU A 37 -13.74 20.11 20.16
C GLU A 37 -13.22 21.45 19.65
N THR A 38 -12.07 21.40 18.99
CA THR A 38 -11.42 22.54 18.33
C THR A 38 -11.39 22.34 16.82
N LEU A 39 -11.83 23.34 16.07
CA LEU A 39 -11.81 23.31 14.61
C LEU A 39 -10.39 23.43 14.09
N TYR A 40 -9.95 22.44 13.32
CA TYR A 40 -8.67 22.48 12.63
C TYR A 40 -8.76 23.38 11.38
N VAL A 41 -7.83 24.32 11.25
CA VAL A 41 -7.80 25.31 10.16
C VAL A 41 -6.59 25.13 9.23
N GLY A 42 -5.85 24.05 9.42
CA GLY A 42 -4.71 23.69 8.58
C GLY A 42 -3.35 23.86 9.27
N VAL A 43 -2.31 23.57 8.54
CA VAL A 43 -0.92 23.75 8.98
C VAL A 43 -0.56 25.24 8.88
N LYS A 44 0.12 25.75 9.90
CA LYS A 44 0.66 27.13 9.95
C LYS A 44 2.08 27.17 9.41
N ASN A 45 2.93 26.26 9.88
CA ASN A 45 4.32 26.20 9.51
C ASN A 45 4.85 24.75 9.57
N MET A 46 5.79 24.41 8.70
CA MET A 46 6.65 23.24 8.80
C MET A 46 8.10 23.71 8.80
N GLU A 47 8.77 23.57 9.95
CA GLU A 47 10.17 23.89 10.12
C GLU A 47 10.99 22.63 9.89
N ILE A 48 11.94 22.68 8.95
CA ILE A 48 12.80 21.54 8.61
C ILE A 48 14.22 21.86 9.10
N LEU A 49 14.75 20.96 9.91
CA LEU A 49 16.13 21.02 10.40
C LEU A 49 16.95 19.89 9.78
N ASN A 50 18.24 20.15 9.58
CA ASN A 50 19.21 19.18 9.06
C ASN A 50 18.71 18.50 7.76
N GLU A 51 18.13 19.31 6.86
CA GLU A 51 17.59 18.84 5.58
C GLU A 51 18.65 18.09 4.77
N ASP A 52 18.36 16.84 4.40
CA ASP A 52 19.18 16.07 3.46
C ASP A 52 18.73 16.35 2.02
N LYS A 53 19.57 17.02 1.23
CA LYS A 53 19.30 17.40 -0.16
C LYS A 53 19.62 16.32 -1.19
N THR A 54 19.98 15.12 -0.75
CA THR A 54 20.11 13.98 -1.67
C THR A 54 18.75 13.58 -2.22
N PRO A 55 18.69 12.92 -3.38
CA PRO A 55 17.40 12.43 -3.92
C PRO A 55 16.61 11.58 -2.92
N ALA A 56 17.32 10.76 -2.12
CA ALA A 56 16.69 9.94 -1.08
C ALA A 56 16.16 10.80 0.09
N GLY A 57 16.90 11.83 0.51
CA GLY A 57 16.46 12.75 1.55
C GLY A 57 15.24 13.56 1.13
N VAL A 58 15.23 14.08 -0.09
CA VAL A 58 14.09 14.82 -0.65
C VAL A 58 12.85 13.94 -0.71
N GLN A 59 12.96 12.72 -1.24
CA GLN A 59 11.85 11.77 -1.27
C GLN A 59 11.31 11.47 0.13
N THR A 60 12.21 11.23 1.10
CA THR A 60 11.83 10.98 2.49
C THR A 60 11.08 12.15 3.08
N LEU A 61 11.54 13.37 2.84
CA LEU A 61 10.89 14.58 3.34
C LEU A 61 9.49 14.76 2.74
N GLU A 62 9.32 14.54 1.44
CA GLU A 62 8.02 14.60 0.77
C GLU A 62 7.01 13.61 1.41
N GLU A 63 7.44 12.39 1.72
CA GLU A 63 6.57 11.39 2.37
C GLU A 63 6.24 11.78 3.82
N VAL A 64 7.20 12.32 4.56
CA VAL A 64 7.02 12.83 5.92
C VAL A 64 6.03 14.00 5.93
N GLU A 65 6.19 14.97 5.03
CA GLU A 65 5.27 16.10 4.89
C GLU A 65 3.86 15.64 4.50
N ALA A 66 3.74 14.67 3.60
CA ALA A 66 2.46 14.07 3.23
C ALA A 66 1.77 13.40 4.42
N ALA A 67 2.50 12.65 5.26
CA ALA A 67 1.97 12.02 6.46
C ALA A 67 1.47 13.02 7.51
N LEU A 68 2.14 14.18 7.64
CA LEU A 68 1.78 15.26 8.56
C LEU A 68 0.61 16.10 8.03
N SER A 69 0.43 16.14 6.74
CA SER A 69 -0.59 16.96 6.09
C SER A 69 -1.98 16.39 6.26
N TYR A 70 -2.95 17.29 6.54
CA TYR A 70 -4.38 16.98 6.54
C TYR A 70 -5.16 18.14 5.92
N PRO A 71 -6.11 17.87 4.99
CA PRO A 71 -6.86 18.93 4.35
C PRO A 71 -7.87 19.58 5.32
N PRO A 72 -7.83 20.91 5.54
CA PRO A 72 -8.84 21.62 6.32
C PRO A 72 -10.15 21.79 5.53
N ASN A 73 -11.21 22.25 6.19
CA ASN A 73 -12.53 22.42 5.57
C ASN A 73 -12.59 23.38 4.36
N ASN A 74 -11.58 24.21 4.15
CA ASN A 74 -11.46 25.08 2.99
C ASN A 74 -10.52 24.58 1.90
N ALA A 75 -10.07 23.33 1.99
CA ALA A 75 -9.24 22.69 0.97
C ALA A 75 -10.02 22.50 -0.34
N ILE A 76 -9.36 22.74 -1.48
CA ILE A 76 -9.94 22.50 -2.80
C ILE A 76 -9.62 21.05 -3.20
N LEU A 77 -10.65 20.26 -3.48
CA LEU A 77 -10.53 18.85 -3.89
C LEU A 77 -9.62 18.01 -2.96
N GLY A 78 -9.61 18.32 -1.66
CA GLY A 78 -8.77 17.64 -0.69
C GLY A 78 -7.29 18.03 -0.70
N SER A 79 -6.92 19.07 -1.44
CA SER A 79 -5.53 19.57 -1.50
C SER A 79 -5.10 20.22 -0.19
N ASN A 80 -3.88 19.91 0.26
CA ASN A 80 -3.28 20.57 1.43
C ASN A 80 -2.76 21.98 1.14
N SER A 81 -2.48 22.29 -0.12
CA SER A 81 -1.88 23.56 -0.57
C SER A 81 -2.91 24.52 -1.19
N LEU A 82 -3.89 24.01 -1.93
CA LEU A 82 -4.90 24.84 -2.57
C LEU A 82 -6.11 25.06 -1.64
N ARG A 83 -6.37 26.30 -1.28
CA ARG A 83 -7.43 26.67 -0.33
C ARG A 83 -8.35 27.75 -0.87
N PHE A 84 -9.63 27.58 -0.65
CA PHE A 84 -10.59 28.67 -0.80
C PHE A 84 -10.47 29.65 0.39
N PRO A 85 -10.66 30.96 0.18
CA PRO A 85 -10.66 31.93 1.29
C PRO A 85 -11.77 31.67 2.29
N ILE A 86 -12.81 30.95 1.87
CA ILE A 86 -14.06 30.73 2.64
C ILE A 86 -14.32 29.21 2.71
N PRO A 87 -14.58 28.62 3.89
CA PRO A 87 -14.94 27.20 4.04
C PRO A 87 -16.43 26.97 3.70
N PHE A 88 -16.79 27.08 2.43
CA PHE A 88 -18.16 27.07 1.95
C PHE A 88 -18.96 25.82 2.38
N GLY A 89 -18.35 24.65 2.27
CA GLY A 89 -18.97 23.38 2.67
C GLY A 89 -19.29 23.34 4.18
N LEU A 90 -18.42 23.89 5.02
CA LEU A 90 -18.65 23.98 6.47
C LEU A 90 -19.78 24.95 6.81
N TRP A 91 -19.95 26.05 6.06
CA TRP A 91 -21.07 26.95 6.25
C TRP A 91 -22.38 26.25 5.92
N ILE A 92 -22.45 25.59 4.77
CA ILE A 92 -23.63 24.80 4.39
C ILE A 92 -23.93 23.75 5.46
N TYR A 93 -22.93 23.03 5.95
CA TYR A 93 -23.08 22.05 7.02
C TYR A 93 -23.75 22.69 8.24
N ASN A 94 -23.23 23.83 8.74
CA ASN A 94 -23.72 24.49 9.94
C ASN A 94 -25.16 24.99 9.81
N ASP A 95 -25.56 25.46 8.64
CA ASP A 95 -26.90 26.01 8.42
C ASP A 95 -27.94 24.93 8.11
N PHE A 96 -27.52 23.84 7.47
CA PHE A 96 -28.42 22.78 7.00
C PHE A 96 -28.38 21.49 7.85
N VAL A 97 -27.56 21.40 8.88
CA VAL A 97 -27.49 20.20 9.75
C VAL A 97 -28.86 19.86 10.37
N LYS A 98 -29.71 20.81 10.63
CA LYS A 98 -31.11 20.63 11.11
C LYS A 98 -32.02 19.89 10.12
N TYR A 99 -31.58 19.68 8.88
CA TYR A 99 -32.29 18.94 7.84
C TYR A 99 -31.64 17.55 7.57
N GLN A 100 -30.65 17.16 8.36
CA GLN A 100 -29.93 15.89 8.17
C GLN A 100 -30.87 14.69 8.08
N ASP A 101 -31.88 14.62 8.96
CA ASP A 101 -32.81 13.50 9.05
C ASP A 101 -34.19 13.79 8.37
N LYS A 102 -34.29 14.87 7.60
CA LYS A 102 -35.51 15.30 6.92
C LYS A 102 -35.42 14.99 5.42
N LYS A 103 -36.58 14.71 4.79
CA LYS A 103 -36.66 14.57 3.33
C LYS A 103 -36.88 15.94 2.69
N GLY A 104 -36.28 16.21 1.51
CA GLY A 104 -36.47 17.41 0.75
C GLY A 104 -35.19 18.13 0.32
N VAL A 105 -35.35 19.35 -0.21
CA VAL A 105 -34.26 20.13 -0.80
C VAL A 105 -33.18 20.48 0.24
N GLY A 106 -33.57 20.78 1.49
CA GLY A 106 -32.61 21.06 2.56
C GLY A 106 -31.72 19.88 2.88
N HIS A 107 -32.26 18.65 2.91
CA HIS A 107 -31.50 17.41 3.07
C HIS A 107 -30.55 17.16 1.89
N TRP A 108 -31.02 17.41 0.67
CA TRP A 108 -30.17 17.28 -0.53
C TRP A 108 -28.98 18.25 -0.49
N ILE A 109 -29.21 19.53 -0.14
CA ILE A 109 -28.15 20.54 0.01
C ILE A 109 -27.14 20.09 1.07
N PHE A 110 -27.62 19.65 2.24
CA PHE A 110 -26.75 19.14 3.32
C PHE A 110 -25.87 18.00 2.85
N ASN A 111 -26.45 16.98 2.20
CA ASN A 111 -25.70 15.78 1.80
C ASN A 111 -24.76 15.98 0.61
N LYS A 112 -25.08 16.93 -0.29
CA LYS A 112 -24.29 17.12 -1.51
C LYS A 112 -23.25 18.24 -1.39
N LEU A 113 -23.52 19.25 -0.61
CA LEU A 113 -22.70 20.46 -0.53
C LEU A 113 -22.15 20.72 0.89
N GLY A 114 -22.72 20.11 1.92
CA GLY A 114 -22.24 20.25 3.29
C GLY A 114 -20.95 19.45 3.51
N ALA A 115 -19.98 20.06 4.19
CA ALA A 115 -18.77 19.40 4.65
C ALA A 115 -18.70 19.47 6.17
N ALA A 116 -18.65 18.30 6.83
CA ALA A 116 -18.53 18.22 8.29
C ALA A 116 -17.27 18.95 8.79
N PRO A 117 -17.28 19.54 9.99
CA PRO A 117 -16.11 20.19 10.56
C PRO A 117 -14.97 19.17 10.76
N VAL A 118 -13.78 19.59 10.41
CA VAL A 118 -12.55 18.81 10.70
C VAL A 118 -12.07 19.22 12.09
N TYR A 119 -12.16 18.31 13.04
CA TYR A 119 -11.71 18.53 14.40
C TYR A 119 -10.22 18.26 14.56
N LEU A 120 -9.59 18.90 15.54
CA LEU A 120 -8.20 18.64 15.89
C LEU A 120 -8.01 17.19 16.37
N SER A 121 -9.00 16.64 17.08
CA SER A 121 -9.06 15.24 17.48
C SER A 121 -9.06 14.28 16.28
N THR A 122 -9.81 14.61 15.22
CA THR A 122 -9.83 13.82 13.98
C THR A 122 -8.49 13.85 13.24
N VAL A 123 -7.81 14.99 13.23
CA VAL A 123 -6.47 15.12 12.64
C VAL A 123 -5.47 14.27 13.39
N ASN A 124 -5.61 14.15 14.69
CA ASN A 124 -4.76 13.37 15.60
C ASN A 124 -3.25 13.63 15.35
N PRO A 125 -2.76 14.84 15.68
CA PRO A 125 -1.38 15.23 15.36
C PRO A 125 -0.33 14.36 16.05
N GLU A 126 -0.64 13.81 17.22
CA GLU A 126 0.25 12.90 17.94
C GLU A 126 0.53 11.62 17.12
N THR A 127 -0.52 10.98 16.60
CA THR A 127 -0.38 9.79 15.75
C THR A 127 0.37 10.12 14.47
N ARG A 128 0.10 11.29 13.84
CA ARG A 128 0.80 11.73 12.63
C ARG A 128 2.28 11.94 12.87
N VAL A 129 2.64 12.55 13.96
CA VAL A 129 4.05 12.74 14.35
C VAL A 129 4.75 11.40 14.59
N LYS A 130 4.09 10.44 15.23
CA LYS A 130 4.64 9.07 15.39
C LYS A 130 4.86 8.39 14.03
N VAL A 131 3.89 8.48 13.12
CA VAL A 131 4.03 7.93 11.76
C VAL A 131 5.16 8.61 11.00
N ALA A 132 5.23 9.94 11.04
CA ALA A 132 6.27 10.71 10.37
C ALA A 132 7.67 10.41 10.92
N THR A 133 7.82 10.24 12.25
CA THR A 133 9.08 9.83 12.86
C THR A 133 9.47 8.40 12.45
N ASN A 134 8.52 7.47 12.40
CA ASN A 134 8.79 6.12 11.93
C ASN A 134 9.22 6.12 10.45
N LEU A 135 8.61 6.96 9.60
CA LEU A 135 9.06 7.13 8.21
C LEU A 135 10.51 7.60 8.14
N LEU A 136 10.93 8.58 8.94
CA LEU A 136 12.35 8.98 9.02
C LEU A 136 13.25 7.78 9.35
N HIS A 137 12.88 6.98 10.35
CA HIS A 137 13.65 5.80 10.74
C HIS A 137 13.66 4.73 9.64
N ASP A 138 12.54 4.51 8.94
CA ASP A 138 12.43 3.55 7.84
C ASP A 138 13.33 3.91 6.64
N TYR A 139 13.62 5.20 6.48
CA TYR A 139 14.56 5.71 5.47
C TYR A 139 16.00 5.92 6.00
N GLY A 140 16.30 5.44 7.21
CA GLY A 140 17.64 5.45 7.78
C GLY A 140 18.03 6.70 8.58
N PHE A 141 17.10 7.61 8.80
CA PHE A 141 17.30 8.78 9.68
C PHE A 141 16.97 8.40 11.13
N PHE A 142 17.72 7.46 11.73
CA PHE A 142 17.40 6.85 13.03
C PHE A 142 17.36 7.82 14.19
N ASN A 143 18.09 8.95 14.11
CA ASN A 143 18.07 10.01 15.11
C ASN A 143 17.09 11.13 14.74
N GLY A 144 16.35 10.97 13.62
CA GLY A 144 15.35 11.91 13.18
C GLY A 144 14.14 11.92 14.12
N ALA A 145 13.55 13.08 14.30
CA ALA A 145 12.39 13.26 15.16
C ALA A 145 11.44 14.32 14.59
N VAL A 146 10.16 14.13 14.81
CA VAL A 146 9.14 15.11 14.46
C VAL A 146 8.41 15.51 15.73
N THR A 147 8.14 16.82 15.86
CA THR A 147 7.34 17.36 16.96
C THR A 147 6.25 18.27 16.41
N TYR A 148 5.23 18.56 17.20
CA TYR A 148 4.19 19.48 16.82
C TYR A 148 3.82 20.44 17.95
N SER A 149 3.25 21.57 17.57
CA SER A 149 2.60 22.50 18.49
C SER A 149 1.22 22.91 17.96
N VAL A 150 0.31 23.18 18.88
CA VAL A 150 -1.04 23.66 18.56
C VAL A 150 -1.07 25.17 18.72
N ASP A 151 -1.27 25.86 17.61
CA ASP A 151 -1.35 27.33 17.57
C ASP A 151 -2.82 27.78 17.61
N SER A 152 -3.29 28.24 18.76
CA SER A 152 -4.62 28.82 18.91
C SER A 152 -4.75 30.14 18.14
N LEU A 153 -5.87 30.36 17.51
CA LEU A 153 -6.17 31.60 16.80
C LEU A 153 -6.88 32.62 17.73
N LYS A 154 -7.22 33.81 17.21
CA LYS A 154 -8.01 34.79 17.95
C LYS A 154 -9.34 34.22 18.52
N ASN A 155 -9.94 33.28 17.79
CA ASN A 155 -11.01 32.44 18.32
C ASN A 155 -10.40 31.17 18.93
N PRO A 156 -10.49 30.94 20.25
CA PRO A 156 -9.87 29.79 20.92
C PRO A 156 -10.43 28.43 20.49
N ARG A 157 -11.61 28.42 19.84
CA ARG A 157 -12.21 27.21 19.24
C ARG A 157 -11.65 26.87 17.85
N LYS A 158 -10.59 27.59 17.40
CA LYS A 158 -9.89 27.31 16.12
C LYS A 158 -8.41 27.19 16.38
N ALA A 159 -7.79 26.21 15.79
CA ALA A 159 -6.35 26.02 15.88
C ALA A 159 -5.72 25.66 14.54
N LYS A 160 -4.45 26.02 14.39
CA LYS A 160 -3.54 25.52 13.38
C LYS A 160 -2.49 24.63 14.01
N LEU A 161 -1.86 23.79 13.21
CA LEU A 161 -0.72 22.99 13.63
C LEU A 161 0.57 23.58 13.07
N SER A 162 1.62 23.59 13.87
CA SER A 162 2.98 23.80 13.42
C SER A 162 3.79 22.54 13.70
N TYR A 163 4.55 22.11 12.71
CA TYR A 163 5.41 20.93 12.82
C TYR A 163 6.88 21.34 12.74
N LYS A 164 7.70 20.62 13.48
CA LYS A 164 9.16 20.73 13.40
C LYS A 164 9.71 19.34 13.09
N ILE A 165 10.38 19.22 11.94
CA ILE A 165 10.97 18.00 11.40
C ILE A 165 12.47 18.14 11.52
N ASP A 166 13.11 17.34 12.36
CA ASP A 166 14.55 17.19 12.41
C ASP A 166 14.92 15.88 11.72
N MET A 167 15.50 15.96 10.54
CA MET A 167 15.90 14.76 9.78
C MET A 167 17.12 14.08 10.40
N ALA A 168 18.01 14.83 11.06
CA ALA A 168 19.34 14.36 11.48
C ALA A 168 20.17 13.84 10.28
N ASN A 169 21.21 13.04 10.54
CA ASN A 169 22.05 12.47 9.48
C ASN A 169 21.56 11.07 9.10
N PRO A 170 21.48 10.72 7.79
CA PRO A 170 21.14 9.37 7.37
C PRO A 170 22.23 8.36 7.68
N TYR A 171 21.85 7.11 7.85
CA TYR A 171 22.76 5.99 7.98
C TYR A 171 22.94 5.26 6.64
N TYR A 172 24.16 4.80 6.37
CA TYR A 172 24.54 4.13 5.13
C TYR A 172 24.93 2.68 5.37
N LEU A 173 24.76 1.82 4.37
CA LEU A 173 25.18 0.42 4.44
C LEU A 173 26.72 0.33 4.33
N ASP A 174 27.44 -0.17 5.36
CA ASP A 174 28.87 -0.45 5.33
C ASP A 174 29.15 -1.83 4.70
N SER A 175 28.33 -2.83 5.06
CA SER A 175 28.46 -4.19 4.53
C SER A 175 27.12 -4.91 4.53
N VAL A 176 26.94 -5.82 3.54
CA VAL A 176 25.80 -6.70 3.46
C VAL A 176 26.30 -8.13 3.32
N MET A 177 25.97 -8.99 4.28
CA MET A 177 26.42 -10.38 4.35
C MET A 177 25.23 -11.35 4.39
N TYR A 178 25.23 -12.35 3.53
CA TYR A 178 24.24 -13.43 3.52
C TYR A 178 24.82 -14.63 4.30
N LEU A 179 24.18 -15.00 5.41
CA LEU A 179 24.75 -15.98 6.34
C LEU A 179 23.73 -17.02 6.75
N LYS A 180 24.23 -18.21 7.14
CA LYS A 180 23.42 -19.30 7.71
C LYS A 180 22.41 -19.94 6.75
N TYR A 181 22.60 -19.79 5.44
CA TYR A 181 21.80 -20.52 4.46
C TYR A 181 22.34 -21.94 4.25
N PRO A 182 21.47 -22.94 3.95
CA PRO A 182 21.91 -24.25 3.52
C PRO A 182 22.80 -24.16 2.26
N PRO A 183 23.75 -25.11 2.04
CA PRO A 183 24.75 -25.01 0.96
C PRO A 183 24.16 -24.72 -0.42
N ARG A 184 23.05 -25.39 -0.77
CA ARG A 184 22.38 -25.20 -2.06
C ARG A 184 21.75 -23.79 -2.18
N ALA A 185 21.10 -23.29 -1.12
CA ALA A 185 20.53 -21.95 -1.09
C ALA A 185 21.63 -20.87 -1.12
N ASP A 186 22.73 -21.08 -0.39
CA ASP A 186 23.90 -20.19 -0.41
C ASP A 186 24.52 -20.10 -1.82
N SER A 187 24.64 -21.25 -2.52
CA SER A 187 25.12 -21.29 -3.91
C SER A 187 24.21 -20.46 -4.86
N LEU A 188 22.88 -20.55 -4.68
CA LEU A 188 21.94 -19.73 -5.47
C LEU A 188 22.11 -18.24 -5.18
N ILE A 189 22.26 -17.84 -3.91
CA ILE A 189 22.50 -16.45 -3.53
C ILE A 189 23.78 -15.92 -4.18
N ARG A 190 24.87 -16.70 -4.13
CA ARG A 190 26.14 -16.32 -4.75
C ARG A 190 26.05 -16.19 -6.28
N ALA A 191 25.34 -17.12 -6.93
CA ALA A 191 25.12 -17.06 -8.37
C ALA A 191 24.29 -15.84 -8.83
N ALA A 192 23.42 -15.33 -7.95
CA ALA A 192 22.59 -14.15 -8.20
C ALA A 192 23.07 -12.91 -7.42
N TYR A 193 24.35 -12.89 -7.00
CA TYR A 193 24.87 -11.82 -6.14
C TYR A 193 24.81 -10.44 -6.78
N ASP A 194 25.04 -10.34 -8.08
CA ASP A 194 25.01 -9.07 -8.82
C ASP A 194 23.59 -8.50 -8.97
N GLN A 195 22.56 -9.32 -8.74
CA GLN A 195 21.16 -8.92 -8.79
C GLN A 195 20.64 -8.42 -7.45
N ARG A 196 21.48 -8.32 -6.42
CA ARG A 196 21.05 -7.85 -5.10
C ARG A 196 20.60 -6.39 -5.15
N VAL A 197 19.65 -6.06 -4.31
CA VAL A 197 19.12 -4.67 -4.17
C VAL A 197 19.98 -3.85 -3.21
N LEU A 198 20.60 -4.51 -2.23
CA LEU A 198 21.35 -3.86 -1.16
C LEU A 198 22.84 -3.76 -1.53
N HIS A 199 23.38 -2.54 -1.60
CA HIS A 199 24.78 -2.31 -1.91
C HIS A 199 25.47 -1.52 -0.80
N LYS A 200 26.76 -1.72 -0.66
CA LYS A 200 27.59 -0.90 0.22
C LYS A 200 27.55 0.56 -0.25
N GLY A 201 27.34 1.48 0.69
CA GLY A 201 27.21 2.90 0.43
C GLY A 201 25.79 3.39 0.15
N ASP A 202 24.83 2.47 -0.04
CA ASP A 202 23.41 2.85 -0.13
C ASP A 202 22.92 3.43 1.21
N ASN A 203 21.98 4.36 1.15
CA ASN A 203 21.21 4.75 2.33
C ASN A 203 20.48 3.51 2.88
N PHE A 204 20.46 3.37 4.20
CA PHE A 204 19.61 2.38 4.83
C PHE A 204 18.15 2.67 4.47
N SER A 205 17.41 1.65 4.10
CA SER A 205 15.98 1.78 3.79
C SER A 205 15.26 0.46 4.05
N VAL A 206 14.21 0.50 4.86
CA VAL A 206 13.35 -0.65 5.13
C VAL A 206 12.66 -1.13 3.86
N LEU A 207 12.32 -0.22 2.94
CA LEU A 207 11.75 -0.59 1.64
C LEU A 207 12.72 -1.44 0.82
N LYS A 208 14.01 -1.05 0.74
CA LYS A 208 15.04 -1.85 0.07
C LYS A 208 15.27 -3.20 0.75
N LEU A 209 15.15 -3.27 2.09
CA LEU A 209 15.18 -4.55 2.80
C LEU A 209 14.03 -5.46 2.38
N GLU A 210 12.82 -4.91 2.25
CA GLU A 210 11.66 -5.70 1.81
C GLU A 210 11.80 -6.14 0.34
N GLU A 211 12.28 -5.27 -0.55
CA GLU A 211 12.59 -5.64 -1.93
C GLU A 211 13.60 -6.79 -2.02
N GLU A 212 14.67 -6.74 -1.22
CA GLU A 212 15.66 -7.82 -1.17
C GLU A 212 15.08 -9.13 -0.62
N ARG A 213 14.18 -9.04 0.37
CA ARG A 213 13.42 -10.18 0.89
C ARG A 213 12.57 -10.83 -0.20
N GLN A 214 11.84 -10.03 -0.99
CA GLN A 214 11.02 -10.49 -2.11
C GLN A 214 11.90 -11.09 -3.22
N ARG A 215 13.02 -10.44 -3.56
CA ARG A 215 13.99 -10.94 -4.54
C ARG A 215 14.51 -12.34 -4.17
N LEU A 216 14.97 -12.50 -2.92
CA LEU A 216 15.48 -13.81 -2.44
C LEU A 216 14.37 -14.86 -2.40
N SER A 217 13.16 -14.50 -1.98
CA SER A 217 12.03 -15.42 -2.00
C SER A 217 11.72 -15.89 -3.42
N THR A 218 11.70 -14.97 -4.37
CA THR A 218 11.50 -15.28 -5.80
C THR A 218 12.61 -16.15 -6.35
N LEU A 219 13.88 -15.86 -6.01
CA LEU A 219 15.04 -16.66 -6.37
C LEU A 219 14.88 -18.11 -5.90
N PHE A 220 14.54 -18.31 -4.63
CA PHE A 220 14.36 -19.65 -4.07
C PHE A 220 13.16 -20.37 -4.68
N ARG A 221 12.02 -19.71 -4.80
CA ARG A 221 10.81 -20.31 -5.38
C ARG A 221 10.95 -20.66 -6.86
N ASN A 222 11.79 -19.96 -7.59
CA ASN A 222 12.14 -20.33 -8.97
C ASN A 222 13.13 -21.49 -9.08
N ASN A 223 13.77 -21.87 -7.97
CA ASN A 223 14.75 -22.94 -7.87
C ASN A 223 14.30 -24.10 -6.97
N GLY A 224 13.01 -24.34 -6.88
CA GLY A 224 12.44 -25.53 -6.25
C GLY A 224 11.84 -25.31 -4.87
N TYR A 225 12.12 -24.24 -4.18
CA TYR A 225 11.70 -24.05 -2.79
C TYR A 225 10.23 -23.62 -2.70
N TYR A 226 9.30 -24.52 -2.99
CA TYR A 226 7.87 -24.26 -3.08
C TYR A 226 7.27 -23.61 -1.82
N TYR A 227 7.63 -24.12 -0.64
CA TYR A 227 7.12 -23.65 0.65
C TYR A 227 7.87 -22.43 1.20
N PHE A 228 8.88 -21.93 0.49
CA PHE A 228 9.63 -20.76 0.95
C PHE A 228 8.78 -19.49 0.85
N ARG A 229 8.86 -18.64 1.88
CA ARG A 229 8.12 -17.36 1.96
C ARG A 229 9.06 -16.23 2.33
N PRO A 230 8.75 -14.98 1.93
CA PRO A 230 9.56 -13.80 2.27
C PRO A 230 9.78 -13.64 3.78
N GLU A 231 8.75 -13.95 4.61
CA GLU A 231 8.78 -13.81 6.06
C GLU A 231 9.81 -14.71 6.75
N PHE A 232 10.39 -15.67 6.02
CA PHE A 232 11.45 -16.56 6.51
C PHE A 232 12.85 -15.94 6.46
N ILE A 233 12.96 -14.74 5.91
CA ILE A 233 14.18 -13.94 5.89
C ILE A 233 14.09 -12.86 6.97
N THR A 234 15.15 -12.68 7.73
CA THR A 234 15.30 -11.59 8.68
C THR A 234 16.62 -10.86 8.48
N PHE A 235 16.64 -9.61 8.91
CA PHE A 235 17.82 -8.77 8.86
C PHE A 235 18.32 -8.51 10.28
N ARG A 236 19.64 -8.52 10.46
CA ARG A 236 20.31 -8.12 11.68
C ARG A 236 21.22 -6.95 11.35
N ALA A 237 20.89 -5.80 11.90
CA ALA A 237 21.64 -4.56 11.71
C ALA A 237 22.55 -4.32 12.92
N ASP A 238 23.81 -4.00 12.68
CA ASP A 238 24.78 -3.55 13.67
C ASP A 238 25.17 -2.11 13.33
N THR A 239 24.79 -1.18 14.18
CA THR A 239 25.04 0.27 14.06
C THR A 239 26.15 0.77 14.99
N LEU A 240 26.71 -0.13 15.83
CA LEU A 240 27.66 0.25 16.89
C LEU A 240 29.11 0.30 16.42
N ARG A 241 29.42 -0.43 15.34
CA ARG A 241 30.82 -0.53 14.86
C ARG A 241 31.38 0.77 14.30
N LYS A 242 30.53 1.56 13.65
CA LYS A 242 30.94 2.73 12.88
C LYS A 242 29.82 3.76 12.89
N PRO A 243 30.06 4.96 13.43
CA PRO A 243 29.04 6.01 13.45
C PRO A 243 28.48 6.30 12.05
N GLY A 244 27.17 6.41 11.93
CA GLY A 244 26.48 6.69 10.66
C GLY A 244 26.48 5.53 9.66
N MET A 245 26.93 4.33 10.06
CA MET A 245 27.01 3.16 9.19
C MET A 245 26.27 1.95 9.78
N VAL A 246 25.74 1.12 8.91
CA VAL A 246 25.03 -0.12 9.26
C VAL A 246 25.72 -1.31 8.62
N SER A 247 26.18 -2.27 9.44
CA SER A 247 26.61 -3.59 8.96
C SER A 247 25.42 -4.53 9.01
N LEU A 248 24.98 -5.02 7.85
CA LEU A 248 23.74 -5.80 7.68
C LEU A 248 24.03 -7.27 7.45
N GLN A 249 23.36 -8.14 8.20
CA GLN A 249 23.34 -9.58 7.98
C GLN A 249 21.95 -10.01 7.53
N VAL A 250 21.88 -10.66 6.38
CA VAL A 250 20.67 -11.26 5.82
C VAL A 250 20.68 -12.74 6.18
N VAL A 251 19.79 -13.18 7.05
CA VAL A 251 19.80 -14.53 7.60
C VAL A 251 18.42 -15.18 7.57
N PRO A 252 18.33 -16.52 7.51
CA PRO A 252 17.07 -17.21 7.74
C PRO A 252 16.55 -16.93 9.16
N LYS A 253 15.25 -16.73 9.28
CA LYS A 253 14.58 -16.57 10.59
C LYS A 253 14.69 -17.86 11.40
N ALA A 254 14.72 -17.75 12.71
CA ALA A 254 14.62 -18.92 13.58
C ALA A 254 13.25 -19.61 13.39
N GLY A 255 13.22 -20.95 13.44
CA GLY A 255 11.98 -21.73 13.33
C GLY A 255 11.41 -21.89 11.92
N VAL A 256 12.17 -21.59 10.86
CA VAL A 256 11.73 -21.89 9.48
C VAL A 256 11.48 -23.39 9.35
N PRO A 257 10.28 -23.83 8.87
CA PRO A 257 9.95 -25.23 8.68
C PRO A 257 10.96 -25.98 7.81
N ALA A 258 11.19 -27.27 8.09
CA ALA A 258 12.11 -28.10 7.32
C ALA A 258 11.74 -28.16 5.83
N ASP A 259 10.44 -28.19 5.52
CA ASP A 259 9.93 -28.23 4.16
C ASP A 259 10.23 -26.95 3.37
N ALA A 260 10.34 -25.81 4.03
CA ALA A 260 10.74 -24.57 3.38
C ALA A 260 12.25 -24.47 3.09
N LYS A 261 13.07 -25.37 3.66
CA LYS A 261 14.53 -25.37 3.51
C LYS A 261 15.05 -26.29 2.41
N ARG A 262 14.17 -27.02 1.73
CA ARG A 262 14.52 -27.98 0.68
C ARG A 262 13.78 -27.68 -0.63
N PRO A 263 14.37 -28.05 -1.77
CA PRO A 263 13.71 -27.94 -3.05
C PRO A 263 12.74 -29.08 -3.31
N TYR A 264 11.77 -28.84 -4.17
CA TYR A 264 10.75 -29.80 -4.61
C TYR A 264 10.76 -29.94 -6.13
N TYR A 265 10.40 -31.13 -6.58
CA TYR A 265 10.26 -31.50 -7.98
C TYR A 265 8.77 -31.65 -8.34
N ILE A 266 8.45 -31.44 -9.60
CA ILE A 266 7.10 -31.66 -10.13
C ILE A 266 6.86 -33.15 -10.32
N GLY A 267 5.79 -33.66 -9.74
CA GLY A 267 5.28 -35.01 -9.89
C GLY A 267 4.26 -35.12 -11.04
N ASN A 268 3.21 -35.89 -10.80
CA ASN A 268 2.13 -36.04 -11.76
C ASN A 268 1.26 -34.79 -11.82
N THR A 269 0.86 -34.39 -13.02
CA THR A 269 -0.07 -33.29 -13.24
C THR A 269 -1.45 -33.83 -13.61
N SER A 270 -2.47 -33.48 -12.84
CA SER A 270 -3.88 -33.80 -13.08
C SER A 270 -4.67 -32.54 -13.33
N VAL A 271 -5.38 -32.48 -14.44
CA VAL A 271 -6.24 -31.35 -14.83
C VAL A 271 -7.70 -31.80 -14.76
N TYR A 272 -8.51 -31.06 -14.00
CA TYR A 272 -9.92 -31.36 -13.80
C TYR A 272 -10.74 -30.28 -14.52
N LEU A 273 -11.43 -30.68 -15.58
CA LEU A 273 -12.36 -29.81 -16.30
C LEU A 273 -13.75 -29.95 -15.68
N THR A 274 -14.07 -29.06 -14.75
CA THR A 274 -15.45 -29.00 -14.21
C THR A 274 -16.35 -28.24 -15.17
N GLY A 275 -17.54 -28.75 -15.42
CA GLY A 275 -18.55 -28.08 -16.24
C GLY A 275 -19.05 -26.78 -15.60
N TYR A 276 -19.78 -25.97 -16.38
CA TYR A 276 -20.33 -24.68 -15.93
C TYR A 276 -21.22 -24.79 -14.68
N LYS A 277 -21.83 -25.95 -14.47
CA LYS A 277 -22.68 -26.24 -13.29
C LYS A 277 -21.91 -26.85 -12.10
N GLY A 278 -20.59 -26.93 -12.16
CA GLY A 278 -19.78 -27.54 -11.10
C GLY A 278 -19.83 -29.09 -11.09
N GLU A 279 -20.18 -29.70 -12.21
CA GLU A 279 -20.26 -31.18 -12.33
C GLU A 279 -18.84 -31.77 -12.17
N GLU A 280 -18.72 -32.79 -11.29
CA GLU A 280 -17.45 -33.50 -11.12
C GLU A 280 -17.13 -34.33 -12.38
N PRO A 281 -15.86 -34.39 -12.81
CA PRO A 281 -15.43 -35.20 -13.95
C PRO A 281 -15.72 -36.70 -13.73
N THR A 282 -16.30 -37.35 -14.73
CA THR A 282 -16.65 -38.79 -14.72
C THR A 282 -15.68 -39.67 -15.46
N ASP A 283 -14.90 -39.09 -16.36
CA ASP A 283 -13.95 -39.78 -17.22
C ASP A 283 -12.55 -39.15 -17.15
N SER A 284 -11.54 -39.91 -17.62
CA SER A 284 -10.17 -39.40 -17.70
C SER A 284 -9.44 -39.95 -18.91
N ILE A 285 -8.49 -39.15 -19.41
CA ILE A 285 -7.57 -39.53 -20.47
C ILE A 285 -6.14 -39.21 -20.07
N VAL A 286 -5.24 -40.18 -20.21
CA VAL A 286 -3.82 -39.97 -20.00
C VAL A 286 -3.21 -39.42 -21.28
N PHE A 287 -2.51 -38.29 -21.15
CA PHE A 287 -1.81 -37.65 -22.24
C PHE A 287 -0.35 -37.38 -21.79
N PRO A 288 0.64 -37.36 -22.70
CA PRO A 288 2.02 -37.07 -22.31
C PRO A 288 2.12 -35.77 -21.47
N GLY A 289 2.62 -35.93 -20.24
CA GLY A 289 2.81 -34.83 -19.27
C GLY A 289 1.63 -34.54 -18.34
N MET A 290 0.43 -35.09 -18.58
CA MET A 290 -0.73 -34.84 -17.70
C MET A 290 -1.83 -35.90 -17.82
N THR A 291 -2.68 -36.00 -16.80
CA THR A 291 -3.97 -36.69 -16.86
C THR A 291 -5.09 -35.66 -16.89
N LEU A 292 -5.95 -35.75 -17.89
CA LEU A 292 -7.10 -34.85 -18.05
C LEU A 292 -8.37 -35.58 -17.59
N HIS A 293 -9.04 -35.04 -16.59
CA HIS A 293 -10.34 -35.49 -16.09
C HIS A 293 -11.44 -34.59 -16.66
N TYR A 294 -12.49 -35.17 -17.19
CA TYR A 294 -13.57 -34.45 -17.86
C TYR A 294 -14.93 -35.17 -17.71
N SER A 295 -16.03 -34.51 -18.04
CA SER A 295 -17.40 -35.09 -18.09
C SER A 295 -17.86 -35.19 -19.51
N GLY A 296 -18.66 -36.26 -19.82
CA GLY A 296 -19.27 -36.49 -21.11
C GLY A 296 -18.43 -37.34 -22.06
N LYS A 297 -18.90 -37.52 -23.30
CA LYS A 297 -18.29 -38.46 -24.29
C LYS A 297 -16.88 -38.06 -24.77
N LYS A 298 -16.55 -36.79 -24.70
CA LYS A 298 -15.24 -36.22 -25.12
C LYS A 298 -14.88 -35.00 -24.27
N PRO A 299 -13.58 -34.75 -24.00
CA PRO A 299 -13.19 -33.52 -23.36
C PRO A 299 -13.53 -32.31 -24.21
N GLY A 300 -14.05 -31.24 -23.59
CA GLY A 300 -14.41 -30.00 -24.27
C GLY A 300 -13.23 -29.24 -24.91
N ILE A 301 -11.99 -29.62 -24.55
CA ILE A 301 -10.75 -29.11 -25.12
C ILE A 301 -9.82 -30.27 -25.50
N ARG A 302 -9.13 -30.13 -26.61
CA ARG A 302 -8.15 -31.14 -27.04
C ARG A 302 -6.96 -31.21 -26.06
N PRO A 303 -6.57 -32.39 -25.50
CA PRO A 303 -5.49 -32.52 -24.53
C PRO A 303 -4.18 -31.89 -24.99
N GLY A 304 -3.83 -32.02 -26.27
CA GLY A 304 -2.62 -31.43 -26.84
C GLY A 304 -2.60 -29.90 -26.85
N VAL A 305 -3.77 -29.22 -26.84
CA VAL A 305 -3.84 -27.77 -26.71
C VAL A 305 -3.49 -27.35 -25.29
N LEU A 306 -3.99 -28.09 -24.30
CA LEU A 306 -3.66 -27.86 -22.89
C LEU A 306 -2.19 -28.15 -22.61
N ALA A 307 -1.68 -29.32 -23.05
CA ALA A 307 -0.31 -29.73 -22.78
C ALA A 307 0.72 -28.71 -23.27
N LYS A 308 0.46 -28.05 -24.39
CA LYS A 308 1.32 -26.96 -24.92
C LYS A 308 1.32 -25.69 -24.06
N ARG A 309 0.43 -25.57 -23.09
CA ARG A 309 0.32 -24.41 -22.21
C ARG A 309 0.96 -24.62 -20.83
N PHE A 310 1.40 -25.87 -20.54
CA PHE A 310 2.14 -26.17 -19.34
C PHE A 310 3.64 -25.98 -19.58
N PHE A 311 4.24 -25.06 -18.85
CA PHE A 311 5.67 -24.69 -18.97
C PHE A 311 6.57 -25.47 -18.00
N TYR A 312 6.06 -26.53 -17.38
CA TYR A 312 6.79 -27.43 -16.52
C TYR A 312 6.51 -28.90 -16.87
N GLN A 313 7.42 -29.76 -16.51
CA GLN A 313 7.31 -31.21 -16.77
C GLN A 313 7.63 -32.00 -15.49
N LYS A 314 7.11 -33.25 -15.43
CA LYS A 314 7.44 -34.18 -14.36
C LYS A 314 8.95 -34.33 -14.23
N GLY A 315 9.44 -34.33 -12.99
CA GLY A 315 10.88 -34.46 -12.65
C GLY A 315 11.65 -33.13 -12.71
N GLN A 316 11.07 -32.04 -13.21
CA GLN A 316 11.71 -30.73 -13.14
C GLN A 316 11.53 -30.11 -11.76
N LEU A 317 12.48 -29.26 -11.37
CA LEU A 317 12.32 -28.41 -10.19
C LEU A 317 11.10 -27.52 -10.31
N TYR A 318 10.34 -27.37 -9.21
CA TYR A 318 9.30 -26.38 -9.12
C TYR A 318 9.87 -24.99 -9.46
N SER A 319 9.10 -24.21 -10.16
CA SER A 319 9.42 -22.81 -10.46
C SER A 319 8.15 -21.98 -10.47
N GLN A 320 8.11 -20.95 -9.63
CA GLN A 320 6.98 -20.01 -9.58
C GLN A 320 6.78 -19.28 -10.91
N ALA A 321 7.86 -18.88 -11.56
CA ALA A 321 7.77 -18.23 -12.87
C ALA A 321 7.11 -19.13 -13.92
N ARG A 322 7.49 -20.42 -13.97
CA ARG A 322 6.88 -21.40 -14.89
C ARG A 322 5.39 -21.63 -14.56
N GLN A 323 5.04 -21.66 -13.27
CA GLN A 323 3.65 -21.74 -12.85
C GLN A 323 2.86 -20.52 -13.33
N ASN A 324 3.38 -19.31 -13.13
CA ASN A 324 2.74 -18.08 -13.55
C ASN A 324 2.56 -18.03 -15.08
N PHE A 325 3.59 -18.38 -15.85
CA PHE A 325 3.48 -18.49 -17.31
C PHE A 325 2.43 -19.50 -17.75
N THR A 326 2.32 -20.65 -17.05
CA THR A 326 1.30 -21.64 -17.32
C THR A 326 -0.09 -21.05 -17.05
N GLN A 327 -0.27 -20.39 -15.94
CA GLN A 327 -1.54 -19.75 -15.55
C GLN A 327 -1.97 -18.67 -16.55
N GLU A 328 -1.04 -17.81 -16.95
CA GLU A 328 -1.29 -16.80 -17.99
C GLU A 328 -1.63 -17.41 -19.34
N ALA A 329 -0.89 -18.45 -19.76
CA ALA A 329 -1.14 -19.11 -21.05
C ALA A 329 -2.50 -19.81 -21.10
N LEU A 330 -2.98 -20.35 -19.96
CA LEU A 330 -4.30 -20.94 -19.83
C LEU A 330 -5.39 -19.84 -19.82
N ALA A 331 -5.16 -18.75 -19.08
CA ALA A 331 -6.09 -17.61 -19.05
C ALA A 331 -6.31 -17.01 -20.47
N ARG A 332 -5.25 -16.92 -21.27
CA ARG A 332 -5.33 -16.46 -22.67
C ARG A 332 -6.16 -17.33 -23.60
N LEU A 333 -6.47 -18.57 -23.23
CA LEU A 333 -7.40 -19.40 -24.01
C LEU A 333 -8.85 -18.91 -23.94
N GLY A 334 -9.20 -18.11 -22.94
CA GLY A 334 -10.53 -17.52 -22.78
C GLY A 334 -11.66 -18.52 -22.45
N ILE A 335 -11.33 -19.79 -22.23
CA ILE A 335 -12.29 -20.87 -21.97
C ILE A 335 -12.41 -21.23 -20.49
N PHE A 336 -11.42 -20.82 -19.68
CA PHE A 336 -11.41 -21.05 -18.25
C PHE A 336 -11.90 -19.79 -17.52
N LYS A 337 -12.87 -19.96 -16.63
CA LYS A 337 -13.27 -18.90 -15.71
C LYS A 337 -12.21 -18.72 -14.61
N PHE A 338 -11.69 -19.85 -14.13
CA PHE A 338 -10.60 -19.91 -13.15
C PHE A 338 -9.68 -21.08 -13.51
N ALA A 339 -8.40 -20.96 -13.24
CA ALA A 339 -7.39 -22.01 -13.28
C ALA A 339 -6.66 -21.99 -11.95
N GLU A 340 -7.09 -22.84 -11.01
CA GLU A 340 -6.49 -22.93 -9.68
C GLU A 340 -5.50 -24.10 -9.68
N PHE A 341 -4.24 -23.80 -9.27
CA PHE A 341 -3.20 -24.80 -9.10
C PHE A 341 -3.04 -25.17 -7.62
N ARG A 342 -3.16 -26.45 -7.32
CA ARG A 342 -2.85 -27.01 -5.98
C ARG A 342 -1.73 -27.99 -6.10
N TYR A 343 -0.76 -27.85 -5.18
CA TYR A 343 0.40 -28.71 -5.08
C TYR A 343 0.31 -29.53 -3.79
N ALA A 344 0.46 -30.82 -3.89
CA ALA A 344 0.45 -31.71 -2.74
C ALA A 344 1.63 -32.69 -2.83
N PRO A 345 2.25 -33.05 -1.70
CA PRO A 345 3.26 -34.12 -1.69
C PRO A 345 2.74 -35.38 -2.37
N GLN A 346 3.59 -36.05 -3.12
CA GLN A 346 3.25 -37.27 -3.85
C GLN A 346 2.88 -38.40 -2.89
N ASP A 347 3.54 -38.44 -1.73
CA ASP A 347 3.25 -39.37 -0.64
C ASP A 347 3.39 -38.66 0.71
N THR A 348 3.03 -39.38 1.78
CA THR A 348 3.06 -38.88 3.16
C THR A 348 4.36 -39.21 3.89
N LEU A 349 5.33 -39.80 3.20
CA LEU A 349 6.58 -40.19 3.81
C LEU A 349 7.45 -38.98 4.16
N PRO A 350 8.10 -38.97 5.33
CA PRO A 350 9.05 -37.93 5.68
C PRO A 350 10.15 -37.81 4.62
N GLY A 351 10.36 -36.60 4.09
CA GLY A 351 11.38 -36.38 3.07
C GLY A 351 10.89 -36.45 1.62
N CYS A 352 9.57 -36.67 1.37
CA CYS A 352 9.02 -36.55 0.03
C CYS A 352 9.32 -35.16 -0.56
N ASP A 353 10.06 -35.15 -1.67
CA ASP A 353 10.50 -33.93 -2.37
C ASP A 353 9.72 -33.70 -3.69
N THR A 354 8.70 -34.49 -3.93
CA THR A 354 7.93 -34.48 -5.18
C THR A 354 6.52 -33.96 -4.89
N LEU A 355 6.08 -32.99 -5.69
CA LEU A 355 4.74 -32.37 -5.60
C LEU A 355 3.89 -32.76 -6.79
N ASN A 356 2.80 -33.47 -6.56
CA ASN A 356 1.77 -33.65 -7.57
C ASN A 356 0.99 -32.34 -7.75
N VAL A 357 0.68 -32.04 -8.98
CA VAL A 357 -0.03 -30.81 -9.39
C VAL A 357 -1.45 -31.16 -9.75
N ARG A 358 -2.40 -30.49 -9.10
CA ARG A 358 -3.81 -30.52 -9.44
C ARG A 358 -4.23 -29.13 -9.94
N MET A 359 -4.81 -29.09 -11.13
CA MET A 359 -5.46 -27.90 -11.69
C MET A 359 -6.97 -28.16 -11.73
N ASN A 360 -7.72 -27.21 -11.18
CA ASN A 360 -9.18 -27.21 -11.24
C ASN A 360 -9.68 -26.04 -12.07
#